data_7d80227d225655a3e67d3ea245542883
#
_entry.id   7d80227d225655a3e67d3ea245542883
#
_cell.length_a   1.000
_cell.length_b   1.000
_cell.length_c   1.000
_cell.angle_alpha   90.00
_cell.angle_beta   90.00
_cell.angle_gamma   90.00
#
_symmetry.space_group_name_H-M   'P 1'
#
loop_
_entity.id
_entity.type
_entity.pdbx_description
1 polymer ?
#
loop_
_entity_poly.entity_id
_entity_poly.type
_entity_poly.pdbx_seq_one_letter_code
_entity_poly.pdbx_strand_id
1 'polypeptide(L)'
;DARGVTISKEETTIVDGSGTEEAIEVRLSEIKDQIEKAESNYAREQLQQRLGKLAGGVAVINVGAYTEAEMNERKDRVDDAVHAVKAAIEEGILPGGGHALLCASGKIENDTLNTSQEMGYEIVRKSIRKPFYQILSNAGYSHEKCTLAALNVEGDFELGWNLATENKVNMLSEGIID
;
A
#
# COMPACT_ATOMS: atom_id res chain seq x y z
N ASP A 1 -0.93 -34.13 -14.67
CA ASP A 1 -1.40 -34.23 -13.29
C ASP A 1 -1.14 -32.90 -12.56
N ALA A 2 -2.02 -32.49 -11.65
CA ALA A 2 -1.87 -31.35 -10.80
C ALA A 2 -2.48 -31.67 -9.44
N ARG A 3 -1.95 -31.04 -8.35
CA ARG A 3 -2.47 -31.25 -7.00
C ARG A 3 -3.80 -30.53 -6.78
N GLY A 4 -3.97 -29.38 -7.42
CA GLY A 4 -5.20 -28.61 -7.37
C GLY A 4 -5.39 -27.75 -8.61
N VAL A 5 -6.64 -27.61 -9.04
CA VAL A 5 -7.01 -26.71 -10.13
C VAL A 5 -8.20 -25.87 -9.66
N THR A 6 -8.05 -24.57 -9.69
CA THR A 6 -9.14 -23.63 -9.41
C THR A 6 -9.45 -22.84 -10.67
N ILE A 7 -10.71 -22.86 -11.09
CA ILE A 7 -11.17 -22.16 -12.29
C ILE A 7 -12.16 -21.11 -11.87
N SER A 8 -11.90 -19.85 -12.22
CA SER A 8 -12.82 -18.73 -12.07
C SER A 8 -13.22 -18.18 -13.44
N LYS A 9 -14.07 -17.18 -13.47
CA LYS A 9 -14.48 -16.52 -14.72
C LYS A 9 -13.30 -15.82 -15.43
N GLU A 10 -12.31 -15.38 -14.67
CA GLU A 10 -11.23 -14.52 -15.16
C GLU A 10 -9.87 -15.22 -15.18
N GLU A 11 -9.67 -16.26 -14.35
CA GLU A 11 -8.39 -16.98 -14.30
C GLU A 11 -8.55 -18.48 -14.04
N THR A 12 -7.54 -19.22 -14.44
CA THR A 12 -7.37 -20.64 -14.09
C THR A 12 -6.03 -20.80 -13.38
N THR A 13 -6.08 -21.21 -12.12
CA THR A 13 -4.89 -21.45 -11.30
C THR A 13 -4.64 -22.94 -11.17
N ILE A 14 -3.44 -23.39 -11.54
CA ILE A 14 -2.98 -24.78 -11.42
C ILE A 14 -1.87 -24.80 -10.35
N VAL A 15 -2.06 -25.59 -9.30
CA VAL A 15 -1.10 -25.73 -8.21
C VAL A 15 -0.45 -27.10 -8.28
N ASP A 16 0.90 -27.15 -8.15
CA ASP A 16 1.72 -28.35 -8.25
C ASP A 16 1.43 -29.14 -9.56
N GLY A 17 1.65 -28.49 -10.68
CA GLY A 17 1.61 -29.12 -12.00
C GLY A 17 2.78 -30.11 -12.19
N SER A 18 2.66 -31.05 -13.13
CA SER A 18 3.67 -32.06 -13.41
C SER A 18 4.79 -31.63 -14.39
N GLY A 19 5.01 -30.30 -14.50
CA GLY A 19 6.12 -29.77 -15.29
C GLY A 19 7.48 -30.06 -14.63
N THR A 20 8.52 -30.33 -15.44
CA THR A 20 9.88 -30.41 -14.90
C THR A 20 10.46 -29.06 -14.60
N GLU A 21 11.38 -28.94 -13.61
CA GLU A 21 12.06 -27.70 -13.26
C GLU A 21 12.73 -27.05 -14.47
N GLU A 22 13.39 -27.85 -15.31
CA GLU A 22 14.05 -27.36 -16.52
C GLU A 22 13.07 -26.72 -17.52
N ALA A 23 11.89 -27.31 -17.70
CA ALA A 23 10.86 -26.74 -18.58
C ALA A 23 10.28 -25.45 -18.02
N ILE A 24 10.20 -25.33 -16.70
CA ILE A 24 9.76 -24.10 -16.00
C ILE A 24 10.82 -23.01 -16.15
N GLU A 25 12.12 -23.32 -15.97
CA GLU A 25 13.22 -22.35 -16.15
C GLU A 25 13.29 -21.80 -17.56
N VAL A 26 13.15 -22.65 -18.57
CA VAL A 26 13.08 -22.20 -19.97
C VAL A 26 11.91 -21.24 -20.17
N ARG A 27 10.74 -21.57 -19.61
CA ARG A 27 9.56 -20.70 -19.71
C ARG A 27 9.74 -19.38 -18.98
N LEU A 28 10.38 -19.37 -17.82
CA LEU A 28 10.74 -18.14 -17.08
C LEU A 28 11.65 -17.23 -17.90
N SER A 29 12.65 -17.82 -18.58
CA SER A 29 13.55 -17.07 -19.47
C SER A 29 12.78 -16.43 -20.64
N GLU A 30 11.91 -17.19 -21.30
CA GLU A 30 11.06 -16.66 -22.37
C GLU A 30 10.17 -15.49 -21.93
N ILE A 31 9.59 -15.57 -20.72
CA ILE A 31 8.75 -14.48 -20.19
C ILE A 31 9.59 -13.25 -19.86
N LYS A 32 10.81 -13.41 -19.33
CA LYS A 32 11.74 -12.29 -19.11
C LYS A 32 12.07 -11.57 -20.41
N ASP A 33 12.36 -12.30 -21.47
CA ASP A 33 12.61 -11.74 -22.82
C ASP A 33 11.38 -11.00 -23.36
N GLN A 34 10.17 -11.49 -23.08
CA GLN A 34 8.93 -10.82 -23.47
C GLN A 34 8.71 -9.52 -22.69
N ILE A 35 9.08 -9.47 -21.39
CA ILE A 35 9.00 -8.27 -20.56
C ILE A 35 9.90 -7.16 -21.13
N GLU A 36 11.12 -7.52 -21.53
CA GLU A 36 12.07 -6.56 -22.14
C GLU A 36 11.56 -6.00 -23.48
N LYS A 37 10.86 -6.80 -24.26
CA LYS A 37 10.31 -6.43 -25.55
C LYS A 37 8.92 -5.78 -25.49
N ALA A 38 8.31 -5.73 -24.31
CA ALA A 38 6.96 -5.19 -24.15
C ALA A 38 6.93 -3.67 -24.34
N GLU A 39 6.17 -3.20 -25.32
CA GLU A 39 6.03 -1.79 -25.68
C GLU A 39 5.08 -1.03 -24.74
N SER A 40 4.10 -1.71 -24.11
CA SER A 40 3.14 -1.09 -23.20
C SER A 40 3.39 -1.44 -21.75
N ASN A 41 3.20 -0.48 -20.85
CA ASN A 41 3.31 -0.69 -19.41
C ASN A 41 2.31 -1.76 -18.91
N TYR A 42 1.09 -1.77 -19.44
CA TYR A 42 0.10 -2.78 -19.11
C TYR A 42 0.55 -4.20 -19.49
N ALA A 43 1.07 -4.40 -20.72
CA ALA A 43 1.58 -5.72 -21.15
C ALA A 43 2.76 -6.17 -20.29
N ARG A 44 3.65 -5.23 -19.93
CA ARG A 44 4.80 -5.49 -19.05
C ARG A 44 4.34 -5.96 -17.67
N GLU A 45 3.37 -5.28 -17.07
CA GLU A 45 2.81 -5.64 -15.77
C GLU A 45 2.16 -7.03 -15.77
N GLN A 46 1.37 -7.35 -16.78
CA GLN A 46 0.76 -8.67 -16.93
C GLN A 46 1.81 -9.80 -17.05
N LEU A 47 2.89 -9.53 -17.78
CA LEU A 47 4.00 -10.49 -17.92
C LEU A 47 4.78 -10.63 -16.61
N GLN A 48 4.99 -9.55 -15.85
CA GLN A 48 5.62 -9.59 -14.53
C GLN A 48 4.80 -10.39 -13.52
N GLN A 49 3.47 -10.19 -13.49
CA GLN A 49 2.58 -11.00 -12.65
C GLN A 49 2.66 -12.48 -13.01
N ARG A 50 2.69 -12.81 -14.32
CA ARG A 50 2.84 -14.19 -14.78
C ARG A 50 4.19 -14.79 -14.40
N LEU A 51 5.26 -14.00 -14.51
CA LEU A 51 6.60 -14.41 -14.07
C LEU A 51 6.62 -14.74 -12.58
N GLY A 52 6.03 -13.88 -11.75
CA GLY A 52 5.94 -14.08 -10.30
C GLY A 52 5.18 -15.35 -9.93
N LYS A 53 4.04 -15.60 -10.56
CA LYS A 53 3.23 -16.82 -10.32
C LYS A 53 3.99 -18.10 -10.71
N LEU A 54 4.81 -18.08 -11.75
CA LEU A 54 5.60 -19.24 -12.18
C LEU A 54 6.87 -19.44 -11.34
N ALA A 55 7.57 -18.35 -10.98
CA ALA A 55 8.84 -18.41 -10.26
C ALA A 55 8.66 -18.61 -8.75
N GLY A 56 7.63 -17.98 -8.16
CA GLY A 56 7.41 -17.94 -6.71
C GLY A 56 6.42 -18.97 -6.19
N GLY A 57 5.75 -19.71 -7.07
CA GLY A 57 4.64 -20.59 -6.69
C GLY A 57 3.35 -19.83 -6.36
N VAL A 58 2.34 -20.55 -5.89
CA VAL A 58 1.03 -20.00 -5.50
C VAL A 58 0.81 -20.25 -4.02
N ALA A 59 0.72 -19.19 -3.23
CA ALA A 59 0.27 -19.26 -1.86
C ALA A 59 -1.27 -19.16 -1.82
N VAL A 60 -1.93 -20.05 -1.08
CA VAL A 60 -3.38 -20.03 -0.90
C VAL A 60 -3.72 -19.67 0.53
N ILE A 61 -4.41 -18.55 0.71
CA ILE A 61 -4.93 -18.11 2.01
C ILE A 61 -6.39 -18.52 2.10
N ASN A 62 -6.70 -19.51 2.97
CA ASN A 62 -8.07 -19.94 3.20
C ASN A 62 -8.72 -19.04 4.24
N VAL A 63 -9.81 -18.39 3.85
CA VAL A 63 -10.60 -17.50 4.71
C VAL A 63 -11.92 -18.18 5.03
N GLY A 64 -12.30 -18.21 6.31
CA GLY A 64 -13.56 -18.77 6.77
C GLY A 64 -14.21 -17.91 7.87
N ALA A 65 -15.54 -17.99 7.97
CA ALA A 65 -16.32 -17.36 9.01
C ALA A 65 -17.63 -18.12 9.23
N TYR A 66 -18.39 -17.75 10.28
CA TYR A 66 -19.67 -18.41 10.59
C TYR A 66 -20.82 -17.95 9.66
N THR A 67 -20.72 -16.78 9.07
CA THR A 67 -21.71 -16.24 8.13
C THR A 67 -21.04 -15.80 6.82
N GLU A 68 -21.82 -15.79 5.73
CA GLU A 68 -21.35 -15.34 4.42
C GLU A 68 -20.91 -13.86 4.44
N ALA A 69 -21.65 -13.01 5.14
CA ALA A 69 -21.30 -11.60 5.29
C ALA A 69 -19.96 -11.39 6.00
N GLU A 70 -19.72 -12.11 7.09
CA GLU A 70 -18.44 -12.08 7.81
C GLU A 70 -17.30 -12.67 6.97
N MET A 71 -17.56 -13.72 6.23
CA MET A 71 -16.57 -14.33 5.34
C MET A 71 -16.15 -13.35 4.23
N ASN A 72 -17.10 -12.66 3.62
CA ASN A 72 -16.81 -11.67 2.58
C ASN A 72 -16.01 -10.49 3.15
N GLU A 73 -16.39 -9.98 4.32
CA GLU A 73 -15.64 -8.91 5.00
C GLU A 73 -14.20 -9.30 5.30
N ARG A 74 -13.99 -10.52 5.82
CA ARG A 74 -12.63 -11.05 6.07
C ARG A 74 -11.84 -11.24 4.78
N LYS A 75 -12.49 -11.70 3.71
CA LYS A 75 -11.85 -11.85 2.40
C LYS A 75 -11.39 -10.50 1.88
N ASP A 76 -12.26 -9.49 1.89
CA ASP A 76 -11.93 -8.15 1.42
C ASP A 76 -10.77 -7.54 2.22
N ARG A 77 -10.74 -7.74 3.54
CA ARG A 77 -9.64 -7.31 4.41
C ARG A 77 -8.31 -8.01 4.09
N VAL A 78 -8.34 -9.29 3.74
CA VAL A 78 -7.14 -10.03 3.30
C VAL A 78 -6.66 -9.53 1.94
N ASP A 79 -7.58 -9.28 1.01
CA ASP A 79 -7.25 -8.75 -0.31
C ASP A 79 -6.61 -7.35 -0.21
N ASP A 80 -7.15 -6.47 0.64
CA ASP A 80 -6.56 -5.16 0.95
C ASP A 80 -5.15 -5.29 1.52
N ALA A 81 -4.96 -6.20 2.49
CA ALA A 81 -3.64 -6.44 3.08
C ALA A 81 -2.62 -6.96 2.04
N VAL A 82 -3.04 -7.83 1.12
CA VAL A 82 -2.17 -8.33 0.03
C VAL A 82 -1.78 -7.19 -0.92
N HIS A 83 -2.70 -6.30 -1.27
CA HIS A 83 -2.41 -5.14 -2.10
C HIS A 83 -1.44 -4.18 -1.41
N ALA A 84 -1.66 -3.87 -0.12
CA ALA A 84 -0.77 -3.03 0.67
C ALA A 84 0.65 -3.60 0.76
N VAL A 85 0.79 -4.92 1.02
CA VAL A 85 2.10 -5.58 1.08
C VAL A 85 2.81 -5.55 -0.28
N LYS A 86 2.10 -5.76 -1.38
CA LYS A 86 2.69 -5.66 -2.74
C LYS A 86 3.20 -4.25 -3.02
N ALA A 87 2.38 -3.23 -2.75
CA ALA A 87 2.78 -1.83 -2.91
C ALA A 87 4.01 -1.50 -2.04
N ALA A 88 4.03 -1.96 -0.79
CA ALA A 88 5.16 -1.77 0.11
C ALA A 88 6.47 -2.42 -0.39
N ILE A 89 6.39 -3.60 -1.02
CA ILE A 89 7.56 -4.27 -1.61
C ILE A 89 8.07 -3.53 -2.84
N GLU A 90 7.18 -2.98 -3.66
CA GLU A 90 7.51 -2.32 -4.92
C GLU A 90 7.99 -0.88 -4.73
N GLU A 91 7.33 -0.12 -3.85
CA GLU A 91 7.52 1.33 -3.70
C GLU A 91 8.10 1.74 -2.34
N GLY A 92 8.13 0.84 -1.36
CA GLY A 92 8.55 1.13 0.02
C GLY A 92 7.39 1.57 0.90
N ILE A 93 7.73 2.07 2.09
CA ILE A 93 6.78 2.47 3.12
C ILE A 93 7.07 3.88 3.63
N LEU A 94 6.04 4.54 4.14
CA LEU A 94 6.11 5.85 4.79
C LEU A 94 5.52 5.78 6.21
N PRO A 95 5.85 6.75 7.09
CA PRO A 95 5.14 6.93 8.35
C PRO A 95 3.65 7.15 8.12
N GLY A 96 2.83 6.31 8.76
CA GLY A 96 1.38 6.26 8.56
C GLY A 96 0.61 7.33 9.34
N GLY A 97 -0.70 7.14 9.40
CA GLY A 97 -1.58 8.03 10.14
C GLY A 97 -1.68 9.46 9.60
N GLY A 98 -1.38 9.68 8.33
CA GLY A 98 -1.32 11.00 7.70
C GLY A 98 -0.11 11.84 8.13
N HIS A 99 0.85 11.26 8.89
CA HIS A 99 2.02 11.96 9.39
C HIS A 99 2.98 12.39 8.28
N ALA A 100 3.24 11.52 7.30
CA ALA A 100 4.09 11.86 6.16
C ALA A 100 3.58 13.09 5.40
N LEU A 101 2.26 13.18 5.17
CA LEU A 101 1.63 14.33 4.52
C LEU A 101 1.70 15.59 5.39
N LEU A 102 1.53 15.46 6.72
CA LEU A 102 1.68 16.57 7.66
C LEU A 102 3.10 17.15 7.55
N CYS A 103 4.14 16.31 7.61
CA CYS A 103 5.53 16.74 7.45
C CYS A 103 5.82 17.35 6.08
N ALA A 104 5.29 16.76 5.01
CA ALA A 104 5.43 17.28 3.66
C ALA A 104 4.83 18.69 3.54
N SER A 105 3.70 18.97 4.20
CA SER A 105 3.05 20.27 4.17
C SER A 105 3.94 21.41 4.65
N GLY A 106 4.88 21.14 5.55
CA GLY A 106 5.83 22.12 6.07
C GLY A 106 7.08 22.33 5.20
N LYS A 107 7.32 21.41 4.24
CA LYS A 107 8.50 21.45 3.35
C LYS A 107 8.21 21.98 1.95
N ILE A 108 6.95 22.24 1.64
CA ILE A 108 6.59 22.83 0.34
C ILE A 108 7.00 24.29 0.37
N GLU A 109 7.97 24.67 -0.46
CA GLU A 109 8.47 26.04 -0.56
C GLU A 109 7.58 26.87 -1.49
N ASN A 110 7.45 28.14 -1.18
CA ASN A 110 6.61 29.11 -1.89
C ASN A 110 7.49 30.22 -2.49
N ASP A 111 8.38 29.88 -3.41
CA ASP A 111 9.23 30.86 -4.05
C ASP A 111 8.58 31.39 -5.36
N THR A 112 8.38 32.72 -5.41
CA THR A 112 7.98 33.46 -6.62
C THR A 112 6.58 33.20 -7.19
N LEU A 113 5.57 32.95 -6.37
CA LEU A 113 4.18 32.81 -6.81
C LEU A 113 3.46 34.16 -6.97
N ASN A 114 2.58 34.26 -7.95
CA ASN A 114 1.63 35.38 -8.00
C ASN A 114 0.44 35.10 -7.05
N THR A 115 -0.39 36.11 -6.75
CA THR A 115 -1.48 36.01 -5.77
C THR A 115 -2.44 34.84 -6.01
N SER A 116 -2.77 34.51 -7.26
CA SER A 116 -3.66 33.40 -7.60
C SER A 116 -3.01 32.04 -7.38
N GLN A 117 -1.72 31.92 -7.69
CA GLN A 117 -0.92 30.73 -7.43
C GLN A 117 -0.73 30.50 -5.93
N GLU A 118 -0.51 31.58 -5.17
CA GLU A 118 -0.41 31.54 -3.71
C GLU A 118 -1.69 31.01 -3.05
N MET A 119 -2.85 31.44 -3.54
CA MET A 119 -4.15 30.89 -3.08
C MET A 119 -4.25 29.38 -3.38
N GLY A 120 -3.89 28.93 -4.57
CA GLY A 120 -3.88 27.51 -4.92
C GLY A 120 -2.93 26.68 -4.05
N TYR A 121 -1.73 27.21 -3.83
CA TYR A 121 -0.73 26.62 -2.92
C TYR A 121 -1.28 26.43 -1.50
N GLU A 122 -1.88 27.49 -0.92
CA GLU A 122 -2.45 27.41 0.43
C GLU A 122 -3.63 26.40 0.53
N ILE A 123 -4.43 26.25 -0.53
CA ILE A 123 -5.47 25.23 -0.59
C ILE A 123 -4.85 23.82 -0.51
N VAL A 124 -3.84 23.55 -1.30
CA VAL A 124 -3.15 22.25 -1.30
C VAL A 124 -2.50 22.00 0.06
N ARG A 125 -1.71 22.95 0.57
CA ARG A 125 -1.01 22.85 1.85
C ARG A 125 -1.96 22.57 3.02
N LYS A 126 -3.12 23.19 3.05
CA LYS A 126 -4.16 22.93 4.06
C LYS A 126 -4.83 21.59 3.87
N SER A 127 -5.05 21.18 2.62
CA SER A 127 -5.75 19.94 2.31
C SER A 127 -4.95 18.70 2.66
N ILE A 128 -3.65 18.68 2.38
CA ILE A 128 -2.78 17.52 2.69
C ILE A 128 -2.56 17.30 4.19
N ARG A 129 -2.86 18.29 5.03
CA ARG A 129 -2.85 18.14 6.50
C ARG A 129 -4.12 17.48 7.05
N LYS A 130 -5.21 17.49 6.28
CA LYS A 130 -6.54 17.01 6.72
C LYS A 130 -6.56 15.53 7.13
N PRO A 131 -5.90 14.58 6.46
CA PRO A 131 -5.90 13.19 6.88
C PRO A 131 -5.44 13.00 8.32
N PHE A 132 -4.34 13.62 8.73
CA PHE A 132 -3.85 13.57 10.11
C PHE A 132 -4.90 14.06 11.11
N TYR A 133 -5.44 15.26 10.91
CA TYR A 133 -6.47 15.82 11.79
C TYR A 133 -7.76 14.99 11.82
N GLN A 134 -8.15 14.41 10.69
CA GLN A 134 -9.36 13.60 10.61
C GLN A 134 -9.20 12.29 11.40
N ILE A 135 -8.05 11.65 11.33
CA ILE A 135 -7.75 10.43 12.10
C ILE A 135 -7.82 10.72 13.61
N LEU A 136 -7.21 11.81 14.08
CA LEU A 136 -7.28 12.23 15.47
C LEU A 136 -8.72 12.55 15.90
N SER A 137 -9.47 13.27 15.06
CA SER A 137 -10.87 13.60 15.32
C SER A 137 -11.75 12.34 15.40
N ASN A 138 -11.53 11.35 14.53
CA ASN A 138 -12.23 10.07 14.57
C ASN A 138 -11.94 9.29 15.85
N ALA A 139 -10.76 9.48 16.44
CA ALA A 139 -10.40 8.94 17.75
C ALA A 139 -10.98 9.74 18.95
N GLY A 140 -11.77 10.77 18.68
CA GLY A 140 -12.43 11.58 19.71
C GLY A 140 -11.61 12.72 20.27
N TYR A 141 -10.50 13.11 19.61
CA TYR A 141 -9.70 14.26 20.04
C TYR A 141 -10.45 15.58 19.75
N SER A 142 -10.42 16.51 20.71
CA SER A 142 -10.87 17.88 20.46
C SER A 142 -9.93 18.59 19.47
N HIS A 143 -10.40 19.69 18.88
CA HIS A 143 -9.60 20.47 17.93
C HIS A 143 -8.27 20.95 18.55
N GLU A 144 -8.30 21.37 19.81
CA GLU A 144 -7.11 21.82 20.56
C GLU A 144 -6.12 20.65 20.75
N LYS A 145 -6.62 19.48 21.12
CA LYS A 145 -5.78 18.26 21.31
C LYS A 145 -5.16 17.80 19.98
N CYS A 146 -5.91 17.89 18.88
CA CYS A 146 -5.38 17.63 17.53
C CYS A 146 -4.24 18.58 17.16
N THR A 147 -4.43 19.88 17.46
CA THR A 147 -3.42 20.91 17.18
C THR A 147 -2.16 20.69 18.01
N LEU A 148 -2.29 20.37 19.29
CA LEU A 148 -1.14 20.05 20.14
C LEU A 148 -0.39 18.81 19.67
N ALA A 149 -1.10 17.75 19.27
CA ALA A 149 -0.49 16.55 18.72
C ALA A 149 0.30 16.87 17.43
N ALA A 150 -0.29 17.67 16.53
CA ALA A 150 0.39 18.10 15.30
C ALA A 150 1.67 18.89 15.61
N LEU A 151 1.62 19.87 16.50
CA LEU A 151 2.79 20.69 16.89
C LEU A 151 3.91 19.86 17.51
N ASN A 152 3.59 18.78 18.21
CA ASN A 152 4.58 17.89 18.82
C ASN A 152 5.36 17.06 17.81
N VAL A 153 4.80 16.80 16.63
CA VAL A 153 5.38 15.88 15.62
C VAL A 153 5.71 16.56 14.30
N GLU A 154 5.21 17.78 14.06
CA GLU A 154 5.46 18.53 12.83
C GLU A 154 6.96 18.83 12.68
N GLY A 155 7.52 18.51 11.50
CA GLY A 155 8.94 18.73 11.20
C GLY A 155 9.86 17.54 11.46
N ASP A 156 9.40 16.53 12.19
CA ASP A 156 10.14 15.29 12.41
C ASP A 156 9.47 14.15 11.63
N PHE A 157 10.14 13.66 10.59
CA PHE A 157 9.55 12.68 9.68
C PHE A 157 9.42 11.28 10.31
N GLU A 158 10.29 10.93 11.25
CA GLU A 158 10.30 9.60 11.87
C GLU A 158 9.38 9.52 13.10
N LEU A 159 9.26 10.62 13.85
CA LEU A 159 8.55 10.67 15.12
C LEU A 159 7.13 11.23 14.95
N GLY A 160 6.14 10.34 14.87
CA GLY A 160 4.73 10.67 14.76
C GLY A 160 3.93 10.44 16.04
N TRP A 161 2.61 10.55 15.94
CA TRP A 161 1.69 10.43 17.07
C TRP A 161 1.02 9.05 17.08
N ASN A 162 1.26 8.26 18.11
CA ASN A 162 0.56 6.97 18.31
C ASN A 162 -0.71 7.22 19.14
N LEU A 163 -1.87 7.00 18.50
CA LEU A 163 -3.18 7.19 19.12
C LEU A 163 -3.49 6.17 20.23
N ALA A 164 -2.95 4.96 20.14
CA ALA A 164 -3.21 3.91 21.13
C ALA A 164 -2.53 4.19 22.48
N THR A 165 -1.34 4.82 22.42
CA THR A 165 -0.55 5.15 23.63
C THR A 165 -0.61 6.64 23.98
N GLU A 166 -1.18 7.47 23.13
CA GLU A 166 -1.23 8.94 23.24
C GLU A 166 0.17 9.58 23.39
N ASN A 167 1.17 9.02 22.72
CA ASN A 167 2.55 9.48 22.82
C ASN A 167 3.19 9.69 21.44
N LYS A 168 4.25 10.52 21.45
CA LYS A 168 5.17 10.64 20.31
C LYS A 168 6.06 9.38 20.24
N VAL A 169 6.08 8.70 19.09
CA VAL A 169 6.82 7.45 18.88
C VAL A 169 7.50 7.45 17.51
N ASN A 170 8.52 6.59 17.34
CA ASN A 170 9.03 6.32 16.01
C ASN A 170 8.03 5.43 15.25
N MET A 171 7.41 6.00 14.21
CA MET A 171 6.30 5.40 13.48
C MET A 171 6.67 4.09 12.79
N LEU A 172 7.86 4.03 12.18
CA LEU A 172 8.33 2.85 11.47
C LEU A 172 8.63 1.70 12.44
N SER A 173 9.24 2.01 13.59
CA SER A 173 9.55 1.01 14.63
C SER A 173 8.29 0.43 15.28
N GLU A 174 7.25 1.24 15.42
CA GLU A 174 5.95 0.83 16.00
C GLU A 174 5.04 0.17 14.95
N GLY A 175 5.47 0.09 13.69
CA GLY A 175 4.66 -0.50 12.61
C GLY A 175 3.45 0.35 12.21
N ILE A 176 3.48 1.66 12.48
CA ILE A 176 2.44 2.60 12.03
C ILE A 176 2.90 3.17 10.69
N ILE A 177 2.50 2.51 9.64
CA ILE A 177 3.00 2.72 8.27
C ILE A 177 1.86 2.86 7.27
N ASP A 178 2.16 3.55 6.16
CA ASP A 178 1.34 3.67 4.95
C ASP A 178 2.15 3.20 3.74
#